data_09b99615dbf5ea59b6efa03edcac8247
#
_entry.id   09b99615dbf5ea59b6efa03edcac8247
#
_cell.length_a   1.000
_cell.length_b   1.000
_cell.length_c   1.000
_cell.angle_alpha   90.00
_cell.angle_beta   90.00
_cell.angle_gamma   90.00
#
_symmetry.space_group_name_H-M   'P 1'
#
loop_
_entity.id
_entity.type
_entity.pdbx_description
1 polymer ?
#
loop_
_entity_poly.entity_id
_entity_poly.type
_entity_poly.pdbx_seq_one_letter_code
_entity_poly.pdbx_strand_id
1 'polypeptide(L)'
;NLKVDFNYGSNMDPRPDNCKLPQTEKPRMKIRNIAIIAHVDHGKTTLVDCLLHQSGLFRDNQQVAERAMDSNVLERERGITILAKCTSVDWSGTRINIVDTPGHADFGGEVERILSMVDGVMILVDASEGPMPQTKFVLTKALRLNLNPIVIINKVDRSDQRDDQVHDEIFDLFVALNAN
;
A
#
# COMPACT_ATOMS: atom_id res chain seq x y z
N ASN A 1 -48.47 -44.81 -14.89
CA ASN A 1 -48.61 -44.12 -16.21
C ASN A 1 -49.58 -42.98 -16.09
N LEU A 2 -49.08 -41.79 -15.72
CA LEU A 2 -49.81 -40.52 -15.85
C LEU A 2 -49.00 -39.68 -16.83
N LYS A 3 -49.55 -39.48 -18.02
CA LYS A 3 -49.10 -38.48 -18.97
C LYS A 3 -49.77 -37.15 -18.57
N VAL A 4 -48.99 -36.14 -18.32
CA VAL A 4 -49.46 -34.77 -18.13
C VAL A 4 -49.02 -34.00 -19.40
N ASP A 5 -49.97 -33.68 -20.29
CA ASP A 5 -49.80 -32.85 -21.45
C ASP A 5 -49.81 -31.36 -21.01
N PHE A 6 -48.66 -30.69 -21.03
CA PHE A 6 -48.62 -29.24 -20.90
C PHE A 6 -48.83 -28.58 -22.25
N ASN A 7 -50.04 -28.09 -22.45
CA ASN A 7 -50.38 -27.26 -23.59
C ASN A 7 -49.96 -25.81 -23.29
N TYR A 8 -48.81 -25.36 -23.78
CA TYR A 8 -48.37 -23.97 -23.68
C TYR A 8 -49.03 -23.17 -24.80
N GLY A 9 -50.09 -22.43 -24.46
CA GLY A 9 -50.71 -21.45 -25.33
C GLY A 9 -49.73 -20.33 -25.67
N SER A 10 -49.49 -20.20 -26.97
CA SER A 10 -48.71 -19.10 -27.54
C SER A 10 -49.48 -17.77 -27.47
N ASN A 11 -49.27 -17.00 -26.43
CA ASN A 11 -49.55 -15.57 -26.43
C ASN A 11 -48.32 -14.88 -25.86
N MET A 12 -47.35 -14.60 -26.74
CA MET A 12 -46.27 -13.68 -26.43
C MET A 12 -46.83 -12.26 -26.62
N ASP A 13 -47.11 -11.59 -25.51
CA ASP A 13 -47.24 -10.15 -25.45
C ASP A 13 -45.88 -9.53 -25.83
N PRO A 14 -45.80 -8.60 -26.82
CA PRO A 14 -44.57 -7.90 -27.10
C PRO A 14 -44.24 -7.01 -25.91
N ARG A 15 -43.16 -7.37 -25.19
CA ARG A 15 -42.62 -6.52 -24.14
C ARG A 15 -42.27 -5.15 -24.71
N PRO A 16 -42.69 -4.04 -24.10
CA PRO A 16 -42.33 -2.71 -24.59
C PRO A 16 -40.80 -2.55 -24.50
N ASP A 17 -40.17 -2.25 -25.64
CA ASP A 17 -38.74 -2.05 -25.85
C ASP A 17 -38.14 -0.83 -25.13
N ASN A 18 -38.61 -0.47 -23.94
CA ASN A 18 -38.18 0.76 -23.29
C ASN A 18 -37.84 0.58 -21.77
N CYS A 19 -37.35 -0.58 -21.36
CA CYS A 19 -36.72 -0.69 -20.07
C CYS A 19 -35.20 -0.46 -20.18
N LYS A 20 -34.80 0.73 -20.67
CA LYS A 20 -33.49 1.26 -20.40
C LYS A 20 -33.46 1.62 -18.93
N LEU A 21 -33.00 0.66 -18.11
CA LEU A 21 -32.57 0.98 -16.76
C LEU A 21 -31.56 2.14 -16.87
N PRO A 22 -31.72 3.23 -16.11
CA PRO A 22 -30.72 4.26 -16.07
C PRO A 22 -29.40 3.57 -15.63
N GLN A 23 -28.44 3.47 -16.54
CA GLN A 23 -27.08 3.09 -16.20
C GLN A 23 -26.52 4.27 -15.42
N THR A 24 -26.82 4.33 -14.13
CA THR A 24 -26.02 5.11 -13.20
C THR A 24 -24.67 4.42 -13.18
N GLU A 25 -23.78 4.83 -14.08
CA GLU A 25 -22.36 4.48 -13.96
C GLU A 25 -21.93 4.94 -12.58
N LYS A 26 -21.84 4.00 -11.65
CA LYS A 26 -21.18 4.28 -10.36
C LYS A 26 -19.78 4.79 -10.72
N PRO A 27 -19.38 5.98 -10.25
CA PRO A 27 -18.08 6.50 -10.57
C PRO A 27 -17.05 5.41 -10.25
N ARG A 28 -16.27 4.99 -11.26
CA ARG A 28 -15.22 3.99 -11.06
C ARG A 28 -14.24 4.56 -10.06
N MET A 29 -14.23 3.96 -8.86
CA MET A 29 -13.28 4.33 -7.84
C MET A 29 -11.86 4.12 -8.38
N LYS A 30 -11.03 5.14 -8.30
CA LYS A 30 -9.62 5.03 -8.67
C LYS A 30 -8.93 4.14 -7.64
N ILE A 31 -8.10 3.21 -8.09
CA ILE A 31 -7.32 2.34 -7.21
C ILE A 31 -5.85 2.64 -7.43
N ARG A 32 -5.08 2.71 -6.34
CA ARG A 32 -3.63 2.81 -6.33
C ARG A 32 -3.06 1.79 -5.36
N ASN A 33 -2.11 1.02 -5.84
CA ASN A 33 -1.38 0.06 -5.03
C ASN A 33 0.01 0.63 -4.73
N ILE A 34 0.35 0.79 -3.47
CA ILE A 34 1.65 1.31 -3.06
C ILE A 34 2.33 0.33 -2.09
N ALA A 35 3.62 0.13 -2.25
CA ALA A 35 4.43 -0.59 -1.28
C ALA A 35 5.12 0.42 -0.35
N ILE A 36 5.13 0.15 0.96
CA ILE A 36 5.92 0.92 1.92
C ILE A 36 7.14 0.08 2.29
N ILE A 37 8.31 0.65 2.08
CA ILE A 37 9.59 0.03 2.34
C ILE A 37 10.41 0.92 3.25
N ALA A 38 11.01 0.32 4.27
CA ALA A 38 11.86 1.01 5.21
C ALA A 38 12.93 0.06 5.74
N HIS A 39 14.04 0.62 6.19
CA HIS A 39 14.95 -0.12 7.06
C HIS A 39 14.29 -0.40 8.43
N VAL A 40 14.81 -1.37 9.15
CA VAL A 40 14.37 -1.67 10.52
C VAL A 40 14.46 -0.40 11.35
N ASP A 41 13.49 -0.17 12.21
CA ASP A 41 13.40 0.99 13.12
C ASP A 41 13.27 2.38 12.47
N HIS A 42 13.16 2.49 11.14
CA HIS A 42 12.87 3.78 10.48
C HIS A 42 11.42 4.27 10.69
N GLY A 43 10.56 3.49 11.40
CA GLY A 43 9.21 3.89 11.77
C GLY A 43 8.11 3.51 10.78
N LYS A 44 8.33 2.47 9.97
CA LYS A 44 7.38 1.99 8.97
C LYS A 44 6.01 1.66 9.57
N THR A 45 5.97 0.84 10.61
CA THR A 45 4.72 0.43 11.29
C THR A 45 4.00 1.65 11.87
N THR A 46 4.72 2.58 12.48
CA THR A 46 4.15 3.82 13.02
C THR A 46 3.52 4.68 11.94
N LEU A 47 4.19 4.81 10.77
CA LEU A 47 3.63 5.55 9.63
C LEU A 47 2.34 4.91 9.14
N VAL A 48 2.31 3.58 8.97
CA VAL A 48 1.11 2.85 8.53
C VAL A 48 -0.03 3.03 9.52
N ASP A 49 0.23 2.91 10.82
CA ASP A 49 -0.77 3.14 11.86
C ASP A 49 -1.33 4.58 11.80
N CYS A 50 -0.47 5.58 11.63
CA CYS A 50 -0.91 6.97 11.47
C CYS A 50 -1.80 7.16 10.24
N LEU A 51 -1.46 6.57 9.09
CA LEU A 51 -2.26 6.63 7.87
C LEU A 51 -3.64 5.98 8.07
N LEU A 52 -3.69 4.84 8.77
CA LEU A 52 -4.94 4.16 9.10
C LEU A 52 -5.82 4.99 10.03
N HIS A 53 -5.25 5.62 11.03
CA HIS A 53 -5.99 6.51 11.93
C HIS A 53 -6.57 7.72 11.19
N GLN A 54 -5.78 8.38 10.35
CA GLN A 54 -6.22 9.57 9.60
C GLN A 54 -7.25 9.25 8.51
N SER A 55 -7.27 8.02 8.01
CA SER A 55 -8.26 7.59 7.00
C SER A 55 -9.67 7.37 7.56
N GLY A 56 -9.86 7.45 8.89
CA GLY A 56 -11.14 7.22 9.54
C GLY A 56 -11.59 5.75 9.57
N LEU A 57 -10.69 4.81 9.29
CA LEU A 57 -10.97 3.37 9.38
C LEU A 57 -11.27 2.93 10.81
N PHE A 58 -10.72 3.62 11.79
CA PHE A 58 -10.99 3.37 13.21
C PHE A 58 -12.00 4.37 13.74
N ARG A 59 -13.00 3.90 14.48
CA ARG A 59 -13.94 4.77 15.21
C ARG A 59 -13.20 5.45 16.35
N ASP A 60 -13.53 6.71 16.64
CA ASP A 60 -12.88 7.56 17.65
C ASP A 60 -12.78 6.94 19.08
N ASN A 61 -13.55 5.90 19.36
CA ASN A 61 -13.58 5.19 20.65
C ASN A 61 -12.98 3.78 20.60
N GLN A 62 -12.36 3.38 19.49
CA GLN A 62 -11.72 2.07 19.37
C GLN A 62 -10.29 2.19 19.88
N GLN A 63 -9.99 1.63 21.07
CA GLN A 63 -8.62 1.44 21.52
C GLN A 63 -7.95 0.45 20.57
N VAL A 64 -7.29 0.98 19.54
CA VAL A 64 -6.47 0.17 18.66
C VAL A 64 -5.15 -0.04 19.38
N ALA A 65 -4.77 -1.30 19.58
CA ALA A 65 -3.45 -1.61 20.12
C ALA A 65 -2.38 -1.00 19.23
N GLU A 66 -1.38 -0.37 19.81
CA GLU A 66 -0.18 0.04 19.10
C GLU A 66 0.28 -1.11 18.21
N ARG A 67 0.66 -0.82 16.96
CA ARG A 67 1.00 -1.81 15.92
C ARG A 67 -0.19 -2.69 15.49
N ALA A 68 -1.30 -2.04 15.12
CA ALA A 68 -2.52 -2.74 14.67
C ALA A 68 -2.26 -3.75 13.54
N MET A 69 -1.24 -3.51 12.71
CA MET A 69 -0.83 -4.40 11.64
C MET A 69 0.02 -5.59 12.11
N ASP A 70 0.74 -5.50 13.22
CA ASP A 70 1.61 -6.56 13.72
C ASP A 70 0.82 -7.54 14.60
N SER A 71 0.01 -8.40 13.96
CA SER A 71 -0.84 -9.38 14.65
C SER A 71 -0.11 -10.63 15.13
N ASN A 72 1.09 -10.92 14.61
CA ASN A 72 1.89 -12.08 14.96
C ASN A 72 2.67 -11.85 16.25
N VAL A 73 2.65 -12.83 17.17
CA VAL A 73 3.36 -12.76 18.45
C VAL A 73 4.86 -12.52 18.24
N LEU A 74 5.48 -13.19 17.25
CA LEU A 74 6.90 -13.04 16.92
C LEU A 74 7.24 -11.64 16.38
N GLU A 75 6.35 -11.02 15.61
CA GLU A 75 6.52 -9.65 15.10
C GLU A 75 6.50 -8.65 16.25
N ARG A 76 5.58 -8.85 17.21
CA ARG A 76 5.49 -7.99 18.42
C ARG A 76 6.69 -8.12 19.33
N GLU A 77 7.18 -9.35 19.54
CA GLU A 77 8.36 -9.61 20.39
C GLU A 77 9.64 -9.04 19.78
N ARG A 78 9.80 -9.19 18.46
CA ARG A 78 11.01 -8.74 17.75
C ARG A 78 10.94 -7.30 17.27
N GLY A 79 9.77 -6.69 17.25
CA GLY A 79 9.56 -5.33 16.78
C GLY A 79 9.71 -5.15 15.26
N ILE A 80 9.67 -6.24 14.47
CA ILE A 80 9.88 -6.24 13.03
C ILE A 80 8.70 -6.87 12.30
N THR A 81 8.36 -6.39 11.10
CA THR A 81 7.39 -7.03 10.22
C THR A 81 8.05 -8.22 9.54
N ILE A 82 7.45 -9.41 9.67
CA ILE A 82 7.96 -10.67 9.08
C ILE A 82 7.19 -10.99 7.81
N LEU A 83 5.87 -10.82 7.82
CA LEU A 83 5.01 -11.12 6.68
C LEU A 83 4.48 -9.84 6.04
N ALA A 84 4.47 -9.81 4.72
CA ALA A 84 3.81 -8.74 3.97
C ALA A 84 2.32 -8.68 4.30
N LYS A 85 1.82 -7.50 4.59
CA LYS A 85 0.41 -7.25 4.92
C LYS A 85 -0.15 -6.23 3.95
N CYS A 86 -1.44 -6.38 3.64
CA CYS A 86 -2.14 -5.46 2.78
C CYS A 86 -3.30 -4.81 3.54
N THR A 87 -3.36 -3.50 3.47
CA THR A 87 -4.48 -2.73 4.00
C THR A 87 -4.94 -1.72 2.97
N SER A 88 -6.19 -1.25 3.09
CA SER A 88 -6.76 -0.30 2.13
C SER A 88 -7.29 0.91 2.86
N VAL A 89 -7.01 2.09 2.34
CA VAL A 89 -7.55 3.36 2.81
C VAL A 89 -8.28 4.05 1.68
N ASP A 90 -9.41 4.68 1.97
CA ASP A 90 -10.16 5.47 1.00
C ASP A 90 -9.88 6.96 1.25
N TRP A 91 -9.29 7.63 0.25
CA TRP A 91 -8.94 9.04 0.34
C TRP A 91 -9.41 9.79 -0.91
N SER A 92 -10.25 10.81 -0.72
CA SER A 92 -10.73 11.69 -1.81
C SER A 92 -11.21 10.94 -3.05
N GLY A 93 -11.99 9.85 -2.87
CA GLY A 93 -12.54 9.04 -3.97
C GLY A 93 -11.53 8.10 -4.64
N THR A 94 -10.34 7.96 -4.06
CA THR A 94 -9.33 6.99 -4.49
C THR A 94 -9.12 5.96 -3.39
N ARG A 95 -9.14 4.68 -3.75
CA ARG A 95 -8.75 3.59 -2.86
C ARG A 95 -7.25 3.36 -2.99
N ILE A 96 -6.55 3.50 -1.88
CA ILE A 96 -5.12 3.26 -1.80
C ILE A 96 -4.91 1.96 -1.04
N ASN A 97 -4.40 0.94 -1.73
CA ASN A 97 -3.97 -0.31 -1.13
C ASN A 97 -2.51 -0.16 -0.71
N ILE A 98 -2.26 -0.31 0.57
CA ILE A 98 -0.92 -0.19 1.17
C ILE A 98 -0.43 -1.61 1.43
N VAL A 99 0.70 -1.96 0.81
CA VAL A 99 1.39 -3.23 1.04
C VAL A 99 2.58 -2.95 1.96
N ASP A 100 2.45 -3.40 3.19
CA ASP A 100 3.53 -3.33 4.17
C ASP A 100 4.52 -4.47 3.94
N THR A 101 5.80 -4.13 3.74
CA THR A 101 6.84 -5.10 3.39
C THR A 101 7.73 -5.41 4.59
N PRO A 102 8.27 -6.64 4.68
CA PRO A 102 9.32 -6.94 5.65
C PRO A 102 10.51 -6.01 5.48
N GLY A 103 11.02 -5.46 6.61
CA GLY A 103 12.14 -4.51 6.60
C GLY A 103 13.53 -5.15 6.58
N HIS A 104 13.64 -6.48 6.63
CA HIS A 104 14.93 -7.17 6.77
C HIS A 104 15.56 -7.55 5.42
N ALA A 105 16.91 -7.54 5.34
CA ALA A 105 17.68 -7.85 4.12
C ALA A 105 17.41 -9.24 3.54
N ASP A 106 17.01 -10.18 4.38
CA ASP A 106 16.81 -11.59 3.99
C ASP A 106 15.56 -11.81 3.12
N PHE A 107 14.68 -10.81 3.01
CA PHE A 107 13.42 -10.90 2.27
C PHE A 107 13.48 -10.30 0.85
N GLY A 108 14.67 -10.23 0.23
CA GLY A 108 14.86 -9.61 -1.09
C GLY A 108 13.95 -10.16 -2.19
N GLY A 109 13.68 -11.47 -2.21
CA GLY A 109 12.77 -12.09 -3.18
C GLY A 109 11.30 -11.72 -2.95
N GLU A 110 10.88 -11.50 -1.71
CA GLU A 110 9.53 -11.07 -1.39
C GLU A 110 9.32 -9.60 -1.79
N VAL A 111 10.30 -8.75 -1.54
CA VAL A 111 10.31 -7.35 -1.97
C VAL A 111 10.16 -7.24 -3.49
N GLU A 112 10.92 -8.01 -4.28
CA GLU A 112 10.79 -8.00 -5.75
C GLU A 112 9.39 -8.40 -6.22
N ARG A 113 8.80 -9.42 -5.59
CA ARG A 113 7.46 -9.86 -5.91
C ARG A 113 6.43 -8.76 -5.62
N ILE A 114 6.55 -8.08 -4.48
CA ILE A 114 5.66 -6.99 -4.11
C ILE A 114 5.80 -5.82 -5.08
N LEU A 115 7.04 -5.41 -5.40
CA LEU A 115 7.30 -4.33 -6.33
C LEU A 115 6.68 -4.57 -7.71
N SER A 116 6.58 -5.83 -8.16
CA SER A 116 5.95 -6.16 -9.45
C SER A 116 4.42 -6.01 -9.45
N MET A 117 3.78 -5.83 -8.29
CA MET A 117 2.33 -5.78 -8.13
C MET A 117 1.79 -4.39 -7.76
N VAL A 118 2.67 -3.40 -7.59
CA VAL A 118 2.28 -2.06 -7.14
C VAL A 118 2.48 -1.00 -8.21
N ASP A 119 1.78 0.11 -8.07
CA ASP A 119 1.84 1.26 -8.99
C ASP A 119 2.94 2.26 -8.60
N GLY A 120 3.36 2.24 -7.34
CA GLY A 120 4.38 3.12 -6.80
C GLY A 120 4.97 2.60 -5.51
N VAL A 121 6.07 3.20 -5.09
CA VAL A 121 6.78 2.78 -3.89
C VAL A 121 7.05 3.98 -2.99
N MET A 122 6.80 3.81 -1.71
CA MET A 122 7.08 4.78 -0.67
C MET A 122 8.27 4.27 0.14
N ILE A 123 9.37 5.01 0.14
CA ILE A 123 10.63 4.66 0.78
C ILE A 123 10.80 5.57 2.00
N LEU A 124 10.84 4.96 3.17
CA LEU A 124 10.98 5.67 4.44
C LEU A 124 12.43 5.66 4.89
N VAL A 125 12.98 6.83 5.17
CA VAL A 125 14.36 7.05 5.60
C VAL A 125 14.34 7.80 6.94
N ASP A 126 15.17 7.38 7.89
CA ASP A 126 15.35 8.07 9.16
C ASP A 126 16.21 9.33 8.97
N ALA A 127 15.79 10.46 9.53
CA ALA A 127 16.48 11.75 9.42
C ALA A 127 17.86 11.77 10.09
N SER A 128 18.14 10.84 11.00
CA SER A 128 19.45 10.76 11.68
C SER A 128 20.39 9.78 10.99
N GLU A 129 19.88 8.66 10.47
CA GLU A 129 20.68 7.59 9.88
C GLU A 129 20.95 7.79 8.39
N GLY A 130 19.94 8.31 7.67
CA GLY A 130 20.01 8.48 6.23
C GLY A 130 19.72 7.19 5.43
N PRO A 131 20.02 7.19 4.11
CA PRO A 131 19.73 6.06 3.23
C PRO A 131 20.68 4.88 3.50
N MET A 132 20.12 3.78 4.00
CA MET A 132 20.85 2.55 4.29
C MET A 132 21.07 1.69 3.03
N PRO A 133 21.99 0.71 3.02
CA PRO A 133 22.25 -0.15 1.87
C PRO A 133 21.00 -0.84 1.30
N GLN A 134 20.05 -1.17 2.16
CA GLN A 134 18.76 -1.75 1.76
C GLN A 134 17.91 -0.74 0.97
N THR A 135 17.92 0.52 1.35
CA THR A 135 17.24 1.61 0.62
C THR A 135 17.75 1.67 -0.82
N LYS A 136 19.08 1.62 -1.00
CA LYS A 136 19.71 1.58 -2.32
C LYS A 136 19.29 0.36 -3.13
N PHE A 137 19.28 -0.82 -2.52
CA PHE A 137 18.86 -2.06 -3.19
C PHE A 137 17.43 -1.97 -3.69
N VAL A 138 16.51 -1.56 -2.82
CA VAL A 138 15.08 -1.47 -3.15
C VAL A 138 14.82 -0.39 -4.18
N LEU A 139 15.44 0.78 -4.04
CA LEU A 139 15.32 1.87 -5.01
C LEU A 139 15.81 1.43 -6.41
N THR A 140 16.95 0.74 -6.48
CA THR A 140 17.45 0.18 -7.74
C THR A 140 16.42 -0.76 -8.40
N LYS A 141 15.77 -1.61 -7.62
CA LYS A 141 14.75 -2.54 -8.14
C LYS A 141 13.48 -1.80 -8.57
N ALA A 142 13.01 -0.82 -7.78
CA ALA A 142 11.86 0.00 -8.12
C ALA A 142 12.05 0.76 -9.44
N LEU A 143 13.20 1.40 -9.62
CA LEU A 143 13.54 2.12 -10.85
C LEU A 143 13.61 1.19 -12.07
N ARG A 144 14.17 -0.02 -11.93
CA ARG A 144 14.18 -1.01 -13.02
C ARG A 144 12.80 -1.46 -13.45
N LEU A 145 11.81 -1.41 -12.56
CA LEU A 145 10.41 -1.71 -12.84
C LEU A 145 9.62 -0.47 -13.29
N ASN A 146 10.28 0.66 -13.51
CA ASN A 146 9.67 1.95 -13.85
C ASN A 146 8.62 2.41 -12.82
N LEU A 147 8.79 2.06 -11.56
CA LEU A 147 7.96 2.55 -10.47
C LEU A 147 8.37 3.96 -10.09
N ASN A 148 7.38 4.78 -9.71
CA ASN A 148 7.63 6.13 -9.19
C ASN A 148 7.92 6.05 -7.68
N PRO A 149 9.16 6.25 -7.22
CA PRO A 149 9.48 6.25 -5.82
C PRO A 149 9.12 7.61 -5.19
N ILE A 150 8.52 7.55 -4.00
CA ILE A 150 8.31 8.70 -3.11
C ILE A 150 9.18 8.46 -1.89
N VAL A 151 10.10 9.38 -1.59
CA VAL A 151 10.92 9.27 -0.38
C VAL A 151 10.31 10.11 0.72
N ILE A 152 10.25 9.54 1.92
CA ILE A 152 9.76 10.18 3.13
C ILE A 152 10.90 10.19 4.13
N ILE A 153 11.33 11.38 4.56
CA ILE A 153 12.28 11.55 5.65
C ILE A 153 11.47 11.60 6.96
N ASN A 154 11.71 10.65 7.84
CA ASN A 154 10.99 10.47 9.09
C ASN A 154 11.84 10.84 10.30
N LYS A 155 11.20 11.04 11.45
CA LYS A 155 11.83 11.37 12.73
C LYS A 155 12.61 12.71 12.72
N VAL A 156 12.10 13.67 11.95
CA VAL A 156 12.68 15.03 11.85
C VAL A 156 12.56 15.84 13.15
N ASP A 157 11.80 15.33 14.12
CA ASP A 157 11.63 15.89 15.48
C ASP A 157 12.76 15.51 16.45
N ARG A 158 13.65 14.61 16.06
CA ARG A 158 14.77 14.18 16.90
C ARG A 158 15.85 15.26 16.97
N SER A 159 16.52 15.35 18.14
CA SER A 159 17.62 16.30 18.36
C SER A 159 18.90 15.99 17.58
N ASP A 160 19.06 14.73 17.12
CA ASP A 160 20.18 14.24 16.33
C ASP A 160 19.87 14.15 14.82
N GLN A 161 18.74 14.73 14.39
CA GLN A 161 18.36 14.78 12.99
C GLN A 161 19.35 15.62 12.17
N ARG A 162 19.54 15.23 10.91
CA ARG A 162 20.37 15.88 9.90
C ARG A 162 19.69 15.89 8.54
N ASP A 163 18.43 16.31 8.54
CA ASP A 163 17.51 16.19 7.41
C ASP A 163 18.05 16.81 6.11
N ASP A 164 18.70 17.97 6.17
CA ASP A 164 19.34 18.60 4.99
C ASP A 164 20.42 17.68 4.38
N GLN A 165 21.27 17.08 5.21
CA GLN A 165 22.31 16.16 4.73
C GLN A 165 21.70 14.87 4.18
N VAL A 166 20.69 14.34 4.85
CA VAL A 166 19.98 13.13 4.40
C VAL A 166 19.27 13.40 3.07
N HIS A 167 18.71 14.59 2.87
CA HIS A 167 18.13 14.99 1.60
C HIS A 167 19.18 14.95 0.47
N ASP A 168 20.35 15.51 0.70
CA ASP A 168 21.45 15.52 -0.28
C ASP A 168 21.95 14.08 -0.56
N GLU A 169 22.12 13.25 0.47
CA GLU A 169 22.48 11.84 0.32
C GLU A 169 21.46 11.05 -0.51
N ILE A 170 20.17 11.33 -0.33
CA ILE A 170 19.12 10.73 -1.13
C ILE A 170 19.21 11.22 -2.57
N PHE A 171 19.40 12.50 -2.79
CA PHE A 171 19.55 13.06 -4.12
C PHE A 171 20.74 12.46 -4.86
N ASP A 172 21.90 12.36 -4.21
CA ASP A 172 23.11 11.73 -4.76
C ASP A 172 22.85 10.26 -5.10
N LEU A 173 22.07 9.55 -4.28
CA LEU A 173 21.66 8.18 -4.54
C LEU A 173 20.82 8.06 -5.83
N PHE A 174 19.87 8.98 -6.05
CA PHE A 174 19.06 9.01 -7.28
C PHE A 174 19.94 9.29 -8.51
N VAL A 175 20.84 10.26 -8.41
CA VAL A 175 21.80 10.59 -9.48
C VAL A 175 22.68 9.38 -9.80
N ALA A 176 23.21 8.70 -8.77
CA ALA A 176 24.04 7.50 -8.95
C ALA A 176 23.30 6.32 -9.60
N LEU A 177 21.97 6.29 -9.48
CA LEU A 177 21.12 5.26 -10.09
C LEU A 177 20.57 5.68 -11.46
N ASN A 178 20.98 6.84 -12.01
CA ASN A 178 20.49 7.42 -13.26
C ASN A 178 18.94 7.54 -13.28
N ALA A 179 18.35 7.90 -12.16
CA ALA A 179 16.93 8.20 -12.07
C ALA A 179 16.66 9.58 -12.70
N ASN A 180 15.83 9.63 -13.74
CA ASN A 180 15.41 10.86 -14.41
C ASN A 180 14.08 11.35 -13.82
#